data_1c76f873fe6b2619f9a2735d3ee4a38c
#
_entry.id   1c76f873fe6b2619f9a2735d3ee4a38c
#
_cell.length_a   1.000
_cell.length_b   1.000
_cell.length_c   1.000
_cell.angle_alpha   90.00
_cell.angle_beta   90.00
_cell.angle_gamma   90.00
#
_symmetry.space_group_name_H-M   'P 1'
#
loop_
_entity.id
_entity.type
_entity.pdbx_description
1 polymer ?
#
loop_
_entity_poly.entity_id
_entity_poly.type
_entity_poly.pdbx_seq_one_letter_code
_entity_poly.pdbx_strand_id
1 'polypeptide(L)'
;DMVQHHPHHHSSEDVGRPLQVMYCSAECRQAALDQYHRALCLGGSHEDPDHPVNKLQEAWRNVHFPPETSSIMLMAKMVATVKQAQDKGRWQRLFSQFCCRSANEEEELAHKLLGEKFQGQLALLRGLFTTALYDEHLVRWFTPEGFCSLFSLVGTNGQGIGTSSLSQWVHACDALELPDQQREQLDAFIDQLYKDIEKETGDFLNCEGSGLFLLQSSCNHSCVPNGEASFPDNYFLLHLTALSDVRAGEEICISYLDCCQRDRSRHSRHKILRENYLFVCSCSKCTSQADEPDVTSDEEEDGEAEGETEDEMTDV
;
A
#
# COMPACT_ATOMS: atom_id res chain seq x y z
N ASP A 1 -1.96 -12.60 -8.99
CA ASP A 1 -1.70 -11.65 -7.90
C ASP A 1 -0.36 -10.98 -8.14
N MET A 2 -0.35 -9.66 -8.09
CA MET A 2 0.87 -8.88 -8.28
C MET A 2 1.21 -8.23 -6.94
N VAL A 3 2.31 -8.66 -6.36
CA VAL A 3 2.73 -8.26 -5.02
C VAL A 3 4.16 -7.71 -5.06
N GLN A 4 4.37 -6.62 -4.37
CA GLN A 4 5.69 -6.10 -4.08
C GLN A 4 6.03 -6.33 -2.61
N HIS A 5 7.09 -7.11 -2.38
CA HIS A 5 7.71 -7.21 -1.08
C HIS A 5 8.87 -6.22 -1.01
N HIS A 6 8.99 -5.52 0.10
CA HIS A 6 10.18 -4.74 0.38
C HIS A 6 11.34 -5.70 0.68
N PRO A 7 12.49 -5.54 0.04
CA PRO A 7 13.65 -6.35 0.39
C PRO A 7 14.11 -5.96 1.80
N HIS A 8 14.08 -6.91 2.71
CA HIS A 8 14.71 -6.75 4.00
C HIS A 8 16.23 -6.84 3.80
N HIS A 9 16.91 -5.72 4.01
CA HIS A 9 18.37 -5.70 3.99
C HIS A 9 18.91 -6.30 5.28
N HIS A 10 19.57 -7.46 5.17
CA HIS A 10 20.49 -7.91 6.19
C HIS A 10 21.84 -7.23 5.98
N SER A 11 22.20 -6.32 6.89
CA SER A 11 23.57 -5.85 7.00
C SER A 11 24.41 -6.96 7.65
N SER A 12 24.97 -7.86 6.87
CA SER A 12 26.16 -8.58 7.27
C SER A 12 27.35 -8.00 6.52
N GLU A 13 28.42 -7.73 7.24
CA GLU A 13 29.70 -7.31 6.73
C GLU A 13 30.26 -8.36 5.74
N ASP A 14 29.78 -8.33 4.50
CA ASP A 14 30.36 -9.06 3.39
C ASP A 14 30.70 -8.03 2.29
N VAL A 15 31.89 -7.46 2.44
CA VAL A 15 32.48 -6.54 1.48
C VAL A 15 32.65 -7.29 0.16
N GLY A 16 31.78 -7.03 -0.81
CA GLY A 16 32.01 -7.37 -2.21
C GLY A 16 31.02 -8.28 -2.92
N ARG A 17 29.90 -8.67 -2.31
CA ARG A 17 28.82 -9.35 -3.05
C ARG A 17 27.72 -8.37 -3.45
N PRO A 18 27.26 -8.41 -4.73
CA PRO A 18 26.11 -7.61 -5.12
C PRO A 18 24.90 -8.01 -4.25
N LEU A 19 24.20 -7.01 -3.71
CA LEU A 19 22.97 -7.21 -2.95
C LEU A 19 21.98 -8.01 -3.80
N GLN A 20 21.74 -9.24 -3.41
CA GLN A 20 20.79 -10.11 -4.09
C GLN A 20 19.40 -9.87 -3.51
N VAL A 21 18.41 -9.78 -4.40
CA VAL A 21 17.01 -9.78 -3.99
C VAL A 21 16.71 -11.11 -3.30
N MET A 22 16.14 -11.06 -2.10
CA MET A 22 15.84 -12.22 -1.28
C MET A 22 14.42 -12.71 -1.53
N TYR A 23 14.24 -14.01 -1.55
CA TYR A 23 12.95 -14.69 -1.68
C TYR A 23 12.80 -15.73 -0.58
N CYS A 24 11.55 -16.00 -0.17
CA CYS A 24 11.28 -16.97 0.89
C CYS A 24 11.50 -18.44 0.46
N SER A 25 11.48 -18.71 -0.84
CA SER A 25 11.67 -20.05 -1.42
C SER A 25 12.22 -19.98 -2.84
N ALA A 26 12.72 -21.12 -3.34
CA ALA A 26 13.13 -21.26 -4.73
C ALA A 26 11.94 -21.08 -5.70
N GLU A 27 10.77 -21.54 -5.33
CA GLU A 27 9.54 -21.40 -6.10
C GLU A 27 9.13 -19.92 -6.26
N CYS A 28 9.18 -19.15 -5.18
CA CYS A 28 8.91 -17.71 -5.22
C CYS A 28 9.92 -16.97 -6.08
N ARG A 29 11.20 -17.33 -5.99
CA ARG A 29 12.25 -16.78 -6.85
C ARG A 29 11.98 -17.06 -8.32
N GLN A 30 11.67 -18.31 -8.65
CA GLN A 30 11.40 -18.69 -10.03
C GLN A 30 10.15 -18.01 -10.59
N ALA A 31 9.08 -17.93 -9.79
CA ALA A 31 7.85 -17.21 -10.17
C ALA A 31 8.13 -15.73 -10.46
N ALA A 32 8.92 -15.07 -9.63
CA ALA A 32 9.32 -13.68 -9.86
C ALA A 32 10.18 -13.51 -11.11
N LEU A 33 11.15 -14.42 -11.35
CA LEU A 33 11.98 -14.40 -12.56
C LEU A 33 11.14 -14.56 -13.82
N ASP A 34 10.17 -15.47 -13.80
CA ASP A 34 9.32 -15.75 -14.96
C ASP A 34 8.35 -14.60 -15.25
N GLN A 35 7.84 -13.95 -14.20
CA GLN A 35 6.81 -12.94 -14.35
C GLN A 35 7.36 -11.52 -14.62
N TYR A 36 8.33 -11.04 -13.85
CA TYR A 36 8.73 -9.63 -13.91
C TYR A 36 10.20 -9.33 -13.61
N HIS A 37 10.88 -10.17 -12.85
CA HIS A 37 12.18 -9.79 -12.28
C HIS A 37 13.27 -9.56 -13.34
N ARG A 38 13.27 -10.30 -14.44
CA ARG A 38 14.27 -10.12 -15.50
C ARG A 38 14.25 -8.70 -16.08
N ALA A 39 13.08 -8.11 -16.25
CA ALA A 39 12.93 -6.76 -16.77
C ALA A 39 13.30 -5.66 -15.75
N LEU A 40 13.23 -5.96 -14.45
CA LEU A 40 13.53 -5.02 -13.36
C LEU A 40 14.88 -5.27 -12.69
N CYS A 41 15.60 -6.33 -13.04
CA CYS A 41 16.87 -6.66 -12.41
C CYS A 41 17.93 -5.60 -12.73
N LEU A 42 18.47 -4.99 -11.70
CA LEU A 42 19.53 -3.98 -11.81
C LEU A 42 20.91 -4.60 -11.95
N GLY A 43 21.07 -5.89 -11.63
CA GLY A 43 22.38 -6.56 -11.65
C GLY A 43 23.37 -5.84 -10.74
N GLY A 44 24.56 -5.53 -11.25
CA GLY A 44 25.59 -4.76 -10.54
C GLY A 44 25.29 -3.26 -10.41
N SER A 45 24.20 -2.77 -11.01
CA SER A 45 23.85 -1.33 -11.02
C SER A 45 22.93 -0.90 -9.89
N HIS A 46 22.64 -1.76 -8.91
CA HIS A 46 21.70 -1.44 -7.82
C HIS A 46 22.16 -0.28 -6.92
N GLU A 47 23.46 -0.01 -6.83
CA GLU A 47 24.02 1.13 -6.10
C GLU A 47 24.30 2.35 -6.99
N ASP A 48 24.12 2.21 -8.31
CA ASP A 48 24.36 3.31 -9.24
C ASP A 48 23.22 4.34 -9.14
N PRO A 49 23.48 5.55 -8.62
CA PRO A 49 22.43 6.57 -8.49
C PRO A 49 21.94 7.10 -9.83
N ASP A 50 22.70 6.89 -10.90
CA ASP A 50 22.35 7.34 -12.26
C ASP A 50 21.51 6.30 -13.01
N HIS A 51 21.34 5.09 -12.49
CA HIS A 51 20.47 4.11 -13.12
C HIS A 51 19.01 4.60 -13.11
N PRO A 52 18.29 4.53 -14.24
CA PRO A 52 16.94 5.10 -14.37
C PRO A 52 15.94 4.59 -13.32
N VAL A 53 15.98 3.31 -12.96
CA VAL A 53 15.10 2.74 -11.92
C VAL A 53 15.42 3.32 -10.55
N ASN A 54 16.70 3.50 -10.22
CA ASN A 54 17.12 4.11 -8.96
C ASN A 54 16.71 5.58 -8.86
N LYS A 55 16.82 6.32 -9.96
CA LYS A 55 16.32 7.70 -10.04
C LYS A 55 14.82 7.77 -9.82
N LEU A 56 14.07 6.83 -10.41
CA LEU A 56 12.62 6.75 -10.23
C LEU A 56 12.24 6.48 -8.77
N GLN A 57 12.90 5.54 -8.11
CA GLN A 57 12.67 5.23 -6.69
C GLN A 57 13.02 6.43 -5.79
N GLU A 58 14.13 7.11 -6.05
CA GLU A 58 14.54 8.26 -5.27
C GLU A 58 13.57 9.44 -5.45
N ALA A 59 13.12 9.70 -6.67
CA ALA A 59 12.10 10.73 -6.92
C ALA A 59 10.79 10.41 -6.19
N TRP A 60 10.41 9.14 -6.14
CA TRP A 60 9.23 8.70 -5.39
C TRP A 60 9.37 8.93 -3.89
N ARG A 61 10.52 8.62 -3.30
CA ARG A 61 10.80 8.88 -1.87
C ARG A 61 10.71 10.36 -1.52
N ASN A 62 11.02 11.25 -2.45
CA ASN A 62 11.02 12.70 -2.26
C ASN A 62 9.67 13.36 -2.55
N VAL A 63 8.63 12.61 -2.87
CA VAL A 63 7.28 13.15 -3.05
C VAL A 63 6.74 13.60 -1.70
N HIS A 64 6.31 14.88 -1.62
CA HIS A 64 5.86 15.50 -0.37
C HIS A 64 4.49 15.05 0.12
N PHE A 65 3.73 14.40 -0.73
CA PHE A 65 2.51 13.75 -0.31
C PHE A 65 2.91 12.40 0.28
N PRO A 66 2.35 11.94 1.44
CA PRO A 66 2.73 10.64 1.96
C PRO A 66 2.48 9.60 0.88
N PRO A 67 3.53 9.11 0.21
CA PRO A 67 3.35 8.12 -0.81
C PRO A 67 2.84 6.90 -0.10
N GLU A 68 1.61 6.53 -0.41
CA GLU A 68 1.19 5.19 -0.07
C GLU A 68 2.21 4.25 -0.69
N THR A 69 2.80 3.46 0.15
CA THR A 69 3.96 2.66 -0.04
C THR A 69 4.02 2.00 -1.41
N SER A 70 5.11 2.22 -2.13
CA SER A 70 5.53 1.40 -3.27
C SER A 70 4.66 1.45 -4.53
N SER A 71 3.73 2.40 -4.66
CA SER A 71 2.84 2.50 -5.83
C SER A 71 3.62 2.56 -7.15
N ILE A 72 4.72 3.32 -7.19
CA ILE A 72 5.52 3.44 -8.41
C ILE A 72 6.20 2.12 -8.79
N MET A 73 6.59 1.31 -7.81
CA MET A 73 7.20 0.01 -8.06
C MET A 73 6.16 -1.07 -8.42
N LEU A 74 4.91 -0.95 -7.96
CA LEU A 74 3.81 -1.76 -8.48
C LEU A 74 3.56 -1.45 -9.95
N MET A 75 3.54 -0.18 -10.33
CA MET A 75 3.44 0.24 -11.74
C MET A 75 4.60 -0.33 -12.57
N ALA A 76 5.82 -0.26 -12.05
CA ALA A 76 7.00 -0.86 -12.69
C ALA A 76 6.85 -2.38 -12.87
N LYS A 77 6.33 -3.09 -11.89
CA LYS A 77 6.04 -4.52 -11.99
C LYS A 77 4.94 -4.84 -13.00
N MET A 78 3.91 -3.99 -13.12
CA MET A 78 2.90 -4.14 -14.16
C MET A 78 3.51 -4.07 -15.56
N VAL A 79 4.35 -3.08 -15.80
CA VAL A 79 5.09 -2.94 -17.07
C VAL A 79 5.98 -4.15 -17.33
N ALA A 80 6.78 -4.53 -16.34
CA ALA A 80 7.70 -5.67 -16.45
C ALA A 80 6.95 -6.98 -16.73
N THR A 81 5.80 -7.19 -16.09
CA THR A 81 4.96 -8.36 -16.29
C THR A 81 4.46 -8.46 -17.73
N VAL A 82 3.96 -7.37 -18.30
CA VAL A 82 3.55 -7.35 -19.71
C VAL A 82 4.76 -7.52 -20.62
N LYS A 83 5.85 -6.85 -20.33
CA LYS A 83 7.09 -6.90 -21.12
C LYS A 83 7.64 -8.32 -21.23
N GLN A 84 7.63 -9.11 -20.16
CA GLN A 84 8.09 -10.49 -20.14
C GLN A 84 7.07 -11.51 -20.62
N ALA A 85 5.78 -11.15 -20.67
CA ALA A 85 4.72 -12.07 -21.00
C ALA A 85 4.83 -12.56 -22.45
N GLN A 86 4.54 -13.85 -22.65
CA GLN A 86 4.34 -14.41 -23.98
C GLN A 86 3.02 -13.91 -24.57
N ASP A 87 1.95 -13.93 -23.79
CA ASP A 87 0.63 -13.36 -24.15
C ASP A 87 0.44 -12.00 -23.45
N LYS A 88 0.97 -10.95 -24.07
CA LYS A 88 0.85 -9.57 -23.57
C LYS A 88 -0.60 -9.10 -23.52
N GLY A 89 -1.40 -9.50 -24.49
CA GLY A 89 -2.83 -9.14 -24.57
C GLY A 89 -3.63 -9.69 -23.38
N ARG A 90 -3.30 -10.89 -22.90
CA ARG A 90 -3.94 -11.47 -21.72
C ARG A 90 -3.72 -10.60 -20.47
N TRP A 91 -2.48 -10.18 -20.25
CA TRP A 91 -2.15 -9.32 -19.10
C TRP A 91 -2.76 -7.93 -19.22
N GLN A 92 -2.77 -7.35 -20.41
CA GLN A 92 -3.42 -6.06 -20.64
C GLN A 92 -4.92 -6.13 -20.35
N ARG A 93 -5.58 -7.20 -20.80
CA ARG A 93 -7.03 -7.43 -20.50
C ARG A 93 -7.26 -7.62 -19.00
N LEU A 94 -6.37 -8.32 -18.30
CA LEU A 94 -6.47 -8.51 -16.86
C LEU A 94 -6.35 -7.18 -16.12
N PHE A 95 -5.36 -6.36 -16.46
CA PHE A 95 -5.22 -5.04 -15.85
C PHE A 95 -6.38 -4.09 -16.19
N SER A 96 -7.00 -4.23 -17.35
CA SER A 96 -8.18 -3.44 -17.73
C SER A 96 -9.43 -3.74 -16.90
N GLN A 97 -9.46 -4.83 -16.16
CA GLN A 97 -10.57 -5.20 -15.27
C GLN A 97 -10.54 -4.46 -13.93
N PHE A 98 -9.40 -3.89 -13.56
CA PHE A 98 -9.34 -3.02 -12.38
C PHE A 98 -10.06 -1.71 -12.63
N CYS A 99 -10.80 -1.23 -11.63
CA CYS A 99 -11.43 0.06 -11.71
C CYS A 99 -10.37 1.16 -11.84
N CYS A 100 -10.45 1.89 -12.95
CA CYS A 100 -9.59 3.01 -13.26
C CYS A 100 -10.45 4.26 -13.33
N ARG A 101 -10.94 4.75 -12.18
CA ARG A 101 -11.52 6.08 -12.11
C ARG A 101 -10.39 7.09 -12.19
N SER A 102 -10.08 7.50 -13.41
CA SER A 102 -9.50 8.81 -13.55
C SER A 102 -10.57 9.84 -13.21
N ALA A 103 -10.21 10.81 -12.44
CA ALA A 103 -11.06 11.92 -12.02
C ALA A 103 -11.43 12.81 -13.23
N ASN A 104 -12.19 12.33 -14.20
CA ASN A 104 -12.38 13.02 -15.46
C ASN A 104 -13.37 14.18 -15.38
N GLU A 105 -14.43 14.02 -14.63
CA GLU A 105 -15.44 15.09 -14.47
C GLU A 105 -15.41 15.66 -13.05
N GLU A 106 -14.76 14.96 -12.14
CA GLU A 106 -14.47 15.37 -10.77
C GLU A 106 -12.98 15.74 -10.60
N GLU A 107 -12.30 15.94 -11.71
CA GLU A 107 -10.86 16.29 -11.80
C GLU A 107 -10.51 17.50 -10.94
N GLU A 108 -11.42 18.46 -10.85
CA GLU A 108 -11.27 19.60 -9.95
C GLU A 108 -11.14 19.18 -8.47
N LEU A 109 -11.78 18.09 -8.06
CA LEU A 109 -11.70 17.62 -6.67
C LEU A 109 -10.38 16.92 -6.40
N ALA A 110 -9.96 16.03 -7.29
CA ALA A 110 -8.68 15.34 -7.19
C ALA A 110 -7.50 16.31 -7.33
N HIS A 111 -7.56 17.26 -8.25
CA HIS A 111 -6.57 18.30 -8.42
C HIS A 111 -6.50 19.27 -7.23
N LYS A 112 -7.63 19.61 -6.63
CA LYS A 112 -7.67 20.43 -5.40
C LYS A 112 -7.10 19.69 -4.20
N LEU A 113 -7.30 18.37 -4.12
CA LEU A 113 -6.77 17.54 -3.02
C LEU A 113 -5.27 17.31 -3.15
N LEU A 114 -4.75 17.13 -4.37
CA LEU A 114 -3.35 16.83 -4.63
C LEU A 114 -2.47 18.07 -4.83
N GLY A 115 -3.07 19.23 -5.17
CA GLY A 115 -2.38 20.50 -5.36
C GLY A 115 -1.49 20.59 -6.60
N GLU A 116 -1.16 21.81 -7.00
CA GLU A 116 -0.29 22.09 -8.18
C GLU A 116 1.11 21.50 -8.04
N LYS A 117 1.62 21.41 -6.82
CA LYS A 117 2.95 20.87 -6.52
C LYS A 117 3.03 19.38 -6.85
N PHE A 118 1.97 18.62 -6.59
CA PHE A 118 1.93 17.21 -6.92
C PHE A 118 1.86 16.98 -8.44
N GLN A 119 1.20 17.83 -9.20
CA GLN A 119 1.18 17.74 -10.67
C GLN A 119 2.57 17.88 -11.29
N GLY A 120 3.38 18.81 -10.77
CA GLY A 120 4.78 18.95 -11.18
C GLY A 120 5.59 17.70 -10.87
N GLN A 121 5.39 17.12 -9.71
CA GLN A 121 6.01 15.85 -9.29
C GLN A 121 5.55 14.68 -10.17
N LEU A 122 4.27 14.64 -10.52
CA LEU A 122 3.69 13.59 -11.38
C LEU A 122 4.31 13.62 -12.79
N ALA A 123 4.52 14.82 -13.36
CA ALA A 123 5.21 14.98 -14.63
C ALA A 123 6.67 14.50 -14.59
N LEU A 124 7.39 14.81 -13.50
CA LEU A 124 8.74 14.31 -13.26
C LEU A 124 8.76 12.78 -13.15
N LEU A 125 7.87 12.20 -12.36
CA LEU A 125 7.76 10.75 -12.19
C LEU A 125 7.46 10.06 -13.52
N ARG A 126 6.56 10.62 -14.34
CA ARG A 126 6.26 10.08 -15.67
C ARG A 126 7.48 10.09 -16.59
N GLY A 127 8.25 11.16 -16.59
CA GLY A 127 9.50 11.27 -17.36
C GLY A 127 10.51 10.20 -16.95
N LEU A 128 10.74 10.04 -15.66
CA LEU A 128 11.65 9.02 -15.12
C LEU A 128 11.14 7.59 -15.36
N PHE A 129 9.84 7.38 -15.19
CA PHE A 129 9.19 6.10 -15.48
C PHE A 129 9.31 5.71 -16.95
N THR A 130 9.12 6.67 -17.85
CA THR A 130 9.28 6.46 -19.30
C THR A 130 10.73 6.12 -19.64
N THR A 131 11.69 6.86 -19.10
CA THR A 131 13.12 6.60 -19.34
C THR A 131 13.53 5.20 -18.86
N ALA A 132 12.99 4.77 -17.70
CA ALA A 132 13.35 3.49 -17.10
C ALA A 132 12.70 2.28 -17.78
N LEU A 133 11.46 2.40 -18.23
CA LEU A 133 10.59 1.25 -18.46
C LEU A 133 9.83 1.27 -19.79
N TYR A 134 10.04 2.27 -20.64
CA TYR A 134 9.29 2.39 -21.90
C TYR A 134 9.23 1.06 -22.67
N ASP A 135 8.01 0.70 -23.09
CA ASP A 135 7.73 -0.43 -23.95
C ASP A 135 6.70 -0.03 -25.01
N GLU A 136 7.00 -0.33 -26.28
CA GLU A 136 6.15 0.03 -27.41
C GLU A 136 4.77 -0.64 -27.39
N HIS A 137 4.64 -1.81 -26.73
CA HIS A 137 3.36 -2.50 -26.55
C HIS A 137 2.46 -1.82 -25.54
N LEU A 138 3.00 -0.94 -24.70
CA LEU A 138 2.34 -0.24 -23.61
C LEU A 138 2.39 1.28 -23.77
N VAL A 139 2.51 1.78 -24.99
CA VAL A 139 2.68 3.21 -25.24
C VAL A 139 1.67 4.10 -24.51
N ARG A 140 0.42 3.63 -24.34
CA ARG A 140 -0.63 4.37 -23.63
C ARG A 140 -0.31 4.62 -22.15
N TRP A 141 0.43 3.73 -21.49
CA TRP A 141 0.84 3.90 -20.09
C TRP A 141 1.90 4.97 -19.88
N PHE A 142 2.55 5.40 -20.94
CA PHE A 142 3.62 6.41 -20.90
C PHE A 142 3.17 7.80 -21.36
N THR A 143 1.96 7.93 -21.86
CA THR A 143 1.35 9.23 -22.14
C THR A 143 0.95 9.93 -20.85
N PRO A 144 0.79 11.27 -20.81
CA PRO A 144 0.35 11.98 -19.61
C PRO A 144 -0.95 11.43 -19.04
N GLU A 145 -1.97 11.21 -19.86
CA GLU A 145 -3.28 10.69 -19.44
C GLU A 145 -3.19 9.24 -19.00
N GLY A 146 -2.50 8.41 -19.76
CA GLY A 146 -2.34 6.99 -19.47
C GLY A 146 -1.53 6.73 -18.21
N PHE A 147 -0.50 7.52 -17.95
CA PHE A 147 0.27 7.45 -16.71
C PHE A 147 -0.57 7.84 -15.50
N CYS A 148 -1.36 8.92 -15.60
CA CYS A 148 -2.32 9.31 -14.58
C CYS A 148 -3.35 8.22 -14.29
N SER A 149 -3.88 7.59 -15.34
CA SER A 149 -4.81 6.46 -15.20
C SER A 149 -4.16 5.26 -14.51
N LEU A 150 -2.94 4.92 -14.88
CA LEU A 150 -2.19 3.84 -14.24
C LEU A 150 -1.89 4.15 -12.78
N PHE A 151 -1.50 5.38 -12.47
CA PHE A 151 -1.27 5.85 -11.12
C PHE A 151 -2.55 5.78 -10.26
N SER A 152 -3.67 6.22 -10.82
CA SER A 152 -5.00 6.13 -10.17
C SER A 152 -5.44 4.69 -9.96
N LEU A 153 -5.19 3.80 -10.92
CA LEU A 153 -5.49 2.36 -10.79
C LEU A 153 -4.77 1.77 -9.58
N VAL A 154 -3.47 2.02 -9.46
CA VAL A 154 -2.67 1.51 -8.34
C VAL A 154 -3.08 2.17 -7.03
N GLY A 155 -3.35 3.47 -7.03
CA GLY A 155 -3.78 4.22 -5.85
C GLY A 155 -5.13 3.75 -5.29
N THR A 156 -6.09 3.42 -6.14
CA THR A 156 -7.43 2.98 -5.72
C THR A 156 -7.53 1.48 -5.44
N ASN A 157 -6.75 0.66 -6.13
CA ASN A 157 -6.81 -0.81 -6.03
C ASN A 157 -5.68 -1.42 -5.19
N GLY A 158 -4.61 -0.68 -4.93
CA GLY A 158 -3.49 -1.16 -4.15
C GLY A 158 -3.93 -1.60 -2.75
N GLN A 159 -3.61 -2.84 -2.38
CA GLN A 159 -3.91 -3.40 -1.08
C GLN A 159 -2.62 -3.55 -0.28
N GLY A 160 -2.56 -2.92 0.90
CA GLY A 160 -1.47 -3.11 1.84
C GLY A 160 -1.46 -4.52 2.42
N ILE A 161 -0.26 -5.09 2.54
CA ILE A 161 -0.03 -6.38 3.20
C ILE A 161 0.58 -6.08 4.56
N GLY A 162 -0.22 -6.18 5.61
CA GLY A 162 0.14 -5.78 6.98
C GLY A 162 0.89 -6.84 7.77
N THR A 163 1.38 -7.90 7.12
CA THR A 163 2.06 -9.01 7.78
C THR A 163 3.22 -9.54 6.95
N SER A 164 4.19 -10.12 7.63
CA SER A 164 5.36 -10.77 7.02
C SER A 164 5.90 -11.86 7.93
N SER A 165 6.82 -12.67 7.41
CA SER A 165 7.57 -13.62 8.21
C SER A 165 8.40 -12.93 9.31
N LEU A 166 8.93 -11.73 9.05
CA LEU A 166 9.61 -10.92 10.06
C LEU A 166 8.68 -10.54 11.20
N SER A 167 7.50 -9.99 10.89
CA SER A 167 6.47 -9.64 11.86
C SER A 167 6.11 -10.82 12.76
N GLN A 168 5.92 -12.01 12.17
CA GLN A 168 5.62 -13.23 12.92
C GLN A 168 6.78 -13.69 13.80
N TRP A 169 8.01 -13.56 13.32
CA TRP A 169 9.19 -13.85 14.13
C TRP A 169 9.30 -12.92 15.33
N VAL A 170 9.05 -11.61 15.15
CA VAL A 170 9.04 -10.64 16.27
C VAL A 170 7.97 -11.00 17.28
N HIS A 171 6.75 -11.31 16.87
CA HIS A 171 5.70 -11.76 17.78
C HIS A 171 6.08 -13.04 18.54
N ALA A 172 6.73 -13.99 17.87
CA ALA A 172 7.24 -15.19 18.52
C ALA A 172 8.34 -14.87 19.55
N CYS A 173 9.21 -13.91 19.27
CA CYS A 173 10.23 -13.43 20.19
C CYS A 173 9.62 -12.78 21.43
N ASP A 174 8.57 -11.98 21.27
CA ASP A 174 7.87 -11.30 22.37
C ASP A 174 7.22 -12.31 23.32
N ALA A 175 6.80 -13.46 22.82
CA ALA A 175 6.18 -14.51 23.60
C ALA A 175 7.20 -15.39 24.38
N LEU A 176 8.50 -15.23 24.14
CA LEU A 176 9.53 -16.01 24.84
C LEU A 176 9.73 -15.54 26.27
N GLU A 177 9.77 -16.47 27.21
CA GLU A 177 10.22 -16.22 28.56
C GLU A 177 11.75 -16.34 28.61
N LEU A 178 12.42 -15.20 28.72
CA LEU A 178 13.88 -15.12 28.72
C LEU A 178 14.39 -14.48 30.01
N PRO A 179 15.60 -14.85 30.51
CA PRO A 179 16.29 -14.08 31.54
C PRO A 179 16.47 -12.61 31.11
N ASP A 180 16.43 -11.66 32.06
CA ASP A 180 16.40 -10.23 31.80
C ASP A 180 17.51 -9.77 30.83
N GLN A 181 18.73 -10.24 31.03
CA GLN A 181 19.85 -9.87 30.15
C GLN A 181 19.66 -10.36 28.69
N GLN A 182 19.12 -11.56 28.50
CA GLN A 182 18.84 -12.09 27.17
C GLN A 182 17.65 -11.36 26.52
N ARG A 183 16.64 -10.98 27.31
CA ARG A 183 15.52 -10.17 26.85
C ARG A 183 16.00 -8.81 26.35
N GLU A 184 16.83 -8.11 27.12
CA GLU A 184 17.38 -6.82 26.74
C GLU A 184 18.22 -6.89 25.47
N GLN A 185 19.01 -7.95 25.29
CA GLN A 185 19.82 -8.16 24.08
C GLN A 185 18.94 -8.42 22.85
N LEU A 186 17.89 -9.24 22.99
CA LEU A 186 16.97 -9.54 21.89
C LEU A 186 16.15 -8.29 21.50
N ASP A 187 15.64 -7.57 22.48
CA ASP A 187 14.86 -6.35 22.23
C ASP A 187 15.73 -5.27 21.55
N ALA A 188 16.97 -5.11 22.01
CA ALA A 188 17.92 -4.18 21.38
C ALA A 188 18.25 -4.59 19.92
N PHE A 189 18.35 -5.87 19.64
CA PHE A 189 18.55 -6.36 18.28
C PHE A 189 17.36 -6.08 17.38
N ILE A 190 16.14 -6.35 17.88
CA ILE A 190 14.89 -6.08 17.14
C ILE A 190 14.74 -4.57 16.87
N ASP A 191 14.97 -3.74 17.88
CA ASP A 191 14.91 -2.27 17.74
C ASP A 191 15.92 -1.75 16.70
N GLN A 192 17.12 -2.29 16.70
CA GLN A 192 18.12 -1.91 15.71
C GLN A 192 17.72 -2.36 14.30
N LEU A 193 17.13 -3.54 14.17
CA LEU A 193 16.63 -4.06 12.90
C LEU A 193 15.53 -3.14 12.30
N TYR A 194 14.58 -2.71 13.13
CA TYR A 194 13.53 -1.76 12.70
C TYR A 194 14.09 -0.38 12.36
N LYS A 195 15.09 0.11 13.09
CA LYS A 195 15.77 1.36 12.73
C LYS A 195 16.50 1.27 11.40
N ASP A 196 17.13 0.14 11.10
CA ASP A 196 17.78 -0.10 9.82
C ASP A 196 16.77 -0.17 8.67
N ILE A 197 15.63 -0.82 8.89
CA ILE A 197 14.52 -0.85 7.92
C ILE A 197 13.99 0.56 7.67
N GLU A 198 13.69 1.33 8.73
CA GLU A 198 13.22 2.71 8.63
C GLU A 198 14.18 3.61 7.86
N LYS A 199 15.48 3.46 8.09
CA LYS A 199 16.52 4.19 7.37
C LYS A 199 16.48 3.94 5.85
N GLU A 200 16.18 2.72 5.44
CA GLU A 200 16.12 2.32 4.02
C GLU A 200 14.76 2.66 3.37
N THR A 201 13.67 2.52 4.11
CA THR A 201 12.31 2.67 3.58
C THR A 201 11.68 4.04 3.87
N GLY A 202 12.19 4.77 4.87
CA GLY A 202 11.62 6.02 5.37
C GLY A 202 10.39 5.81 6.26
N ASP A 203 9.84 6.92 6.74
CA ASP A 203 8.73 6.95 7.73
C ASP A 203 7.37 6.51 7.15
N PHE A 204 7.32 6.15 5.87
CA PHE A 204 6.07 5.86 5.15
C PHE A 204 5.66 4.40 5.16
N LEU A 205 6.44 3.52 5.78
CA LEU A 205 6.16 2.09 5.75
C LEU A 205 5.06 1.73 6.76
N ASN A 206 3.81 1.86 6.34
CA ASN A 206 2.64 1.45 7.12
C ASN A 206 2.27 -0.03 6.93
N CYS A 207 2.94 -0.71 6.01
CA CYS A 207 2.68 -2.11 5.70
C CYS A 207 3.94 -2.80 5.19
N GLU A 208 3.97 -4.12 5.31
CA GLU A 208 5.10 -4.97 4.92
C GLU A 208 5.25 -5.12 3.39
N GLY A 209 4.21 -4.78 2.66
CA GLY A 209 4.17 -4.79 1.21
C GLY A 209 2.86 -4.25 0.67
N SER A 210 2.73 -4.25 -0.66
CA SER A 210 1.48 -3.92 -1.33
C SER A 210 1.28 -4.77 -2.58
N GLY A 211 0.03 -4.94 -2.99
CA GLY A 211 -0.30 -5.77 -4.13
C GLY A 211 -1.61 -5.37 -4.80
N LEU A 212 -1.84 -5.95 -5.97
CA LEU A 212 -3.09 -5.86 -6.72
C LEU A 212 -3.78 -7.22 -6.74
N PHE A 213 -5.03 -7.26 -6.29
CA PHE A 213 -5.83 -8.47 -6.14
C PHE A 213 -7.18 -8.28 -6.81
N LEU A 214 -7.39 -8.91 -7.95
CA LEU A 214 -8.55 -8.65 -8.80
C LEU A 214 -9.89 -8.92 -8.10
N LEU A 215 -10.02 -10.04 -7.40
CA LEU A 215 -11.27 -10.37 -6.70
C LEU A 215 -11.58 -9.39 -5.58
N GLN A 216 -10.60 -9.06 -4.76
CA GLN A 216 -10.74 -8.06 -3.69
C GLN A 216 -11.06 -6.68 -4.28
N SER A 217 -10.37 -6.27 -5.34
CA SER A 217 -10.62 -4.99 -6.02
C SER A 217 -12.01 -4.90 -6.66
N SER A 218 -12.62 -6.04 -6.97
CA SER A 218 -13.98 -6.11 -7.54
C SER A 218 -15.08 -5.96 -6.49
N CYS A 219 -14.75 -6.07 -5.19
CA CYS A 219 -15.73 -5.89 -4.13
C CYS A 219 -15.97 -4.41 -3.85
N ASN A 220 -17.23 -4.01 -3.75
CA ASN A 220 -17.61 -2.68 -3.31
C ASN A 220 -17.50 -2.53 -1.78
N HIS A 221 -17.55 -1.29 -1.33
CA HIS A 221 -17.51 -0.96 0.09
C HIS A 221 -18.88 -1.07 0.74
N SER A 222 -18.92 -1.56 1.97
CA SER A 222 -19.99 -1.33 2.93
C SER A 222 -19.41 -1.07 4.32
N CYS A 223 -20.02 -0.17 5.08
CA CYS A 223 -19.68 0.02 6.50
C CYS A 223 -20.13 -1.15 7.38
N VAL A 224 -20.98 -2.04 6.85
CA VAL A 224 -21.38 -3.33 7.43
C VAL A 224 -21.09 -4.45 6.42
N PRO A 225 -19.81 -4.78 6.22
CA PRO A 225 -19.41 -5.72 5.18
C PRO A 225 -19.82 -7.14 5.50
N ASN A 226 -20.03 -7.95 4.46
CA ASN A 226 -20.23 -9.40 4.58
C ASN A 226 -18.99 -10.22 4.19
N GLY A 227 -17.93 -9.55 3.76
CA GLY A 227 -16.65 -10.14 3.43
C GLY A 227 -15.48 -9.37 4.06
N GLU A 228 -14.36 -10.03 4.17
CA GLU A 228 -13.12 -9.47 4.70
C GLU A 228 -11.91 -9.96 3.92
N ALA A 229 -11.01 -9.03 3.58
CA ALA A 229 -9.71 -9.35 3.02
C ALA A 229 -8.67 -9.46 4.13
N SER A 230 -7.92 -10.54 4.15
CA SER A 230 -6.88 -10.80 5.16
C SER A 230 -5.71 -11.60 4.58
N PHE A 231 -4.62 -11.67 5.34
CA PHE A 231 -3.41 -12.41 4.98
C PHE A 231 -3.05 -13.40 6.11
N PRO A 232 -3.84 -14.46 6.34
CA PRO A 232 -3.69 -15.33 7.50
C PRO A 232 -2.42 -16.19 7.47
N ASP A 233 -1.82 -16.39 6.29
CA ASP A 233 -0.61 -17.18 6.11
C ASP A 233 0.69 -16.33 6.24
N ASN A 234 0.57 -15.06 6.58
CA ASN A 234 1.68 -14.14 6.81
C ASN A 234 2.61 -13.91 5.62
N TYR A 235 2.05 -13.97 4.41
CA TYR A 235 2.73 -13.65 3.18
C TYR A 235 1.73 -13.02 2.17
N PHE A 236 2.04 -13.01 0.90
CA PHE A 236 1.29 -12.24 -0.11
C PHE A 236 -0.08 -12.79 -0.50
N LEU A 237 -0.46 -13.98 -0.07
CA LEU A 237 -1.74 -14.56 -0.47
C LEU A 237 -2.89 -13.91 0.30
N LEU A 238 -3.74 -13.18 -0.40
CA LEU A 238 -4.94 -12.58 0.14
C LEU A 238 -6.06 -13.62 0.20
N HIS A 239 -6.68 -13.73 1.38
CA HIS A 239 -7.91 -14.48 1.59
C HIS A 239 -9.10 -13.51 1.64
N LEU A 240 -10.08 -13.74 0.79
CA LEU A 240 -11.37 -13.09 0.85
C LEU A 240 -12.35 -14.03 1.55
N THR A 241 -12.72 -13.71 2.78
CA THR A 241 -13.48 -14.59 3.67
C THR A 241 -14.84 -13.99 3.97
N ALA A 242 -15.90 -14.82 3.91
CA ALA A 242 -17.24 -14.41 4.31
C ALA A 242 -17.30 -14.19 5.83
N LEU A 243 -17.87 -13.07 6.26
CA LEU A 243 -18.12 -12.74 7.67
C LEU A 243 -19.48 -13.23 8.14
N SER A 244 -20.39 -13.52 7.22
CA SER A 244 -21.73 -14.03 7.45
C SER A 244 -22.17 -14.90 6.28
N ASP A 245 -23.30 -15.58 6.42
CA ASP A 245 -23.91 -16.29 5.29
C ASP A 245 -24.22 -15.33 4.14
N VAL A 246 -23.84 -15.71 2.94
CA VAL A 246 -24.06 -14.94 1.71
C VAL A 246 -25.00 -15.74 0.80
N ARG A 247 -26.14 -15.15 0.45
CA ARG A 247 -27.12 -15.80 -0.42
C ARG A 247 -26.71 -15.70 -1.88
N ALA A 248 -27.20 -16.60 -2.70
CA ALA A 248 -27.04 -16.50 -4.15
C ALA A 248 -27.63 -15.18 -4.66
N GLY A 249 -26.86 -14.43 -5.44
CA GLY A 249 -27.24 -13.11 -5.95
C GLY A 249 -26.99 -11.93 -5.01
N GLU A 250 -26.61 -12.18 -3.77
CA GLU A 250 -26.23 -11.14 -2.82
C GLU A 250 -24.83 -10.59 -3.15
N GLU A 251 -24.69 -9.26 -3.09
CA GLU A 251 -23.41 -8.60 -3.34
C GLU A 251 -22.44 -8.85 -2.20
N ILE A 252 -21.20 -9.18 -2.55
CA ILE A 252 -20.10 -9.30 -1.58
C ILE A 252 -19.43 -7.93 -1.45
N CYS A 253 -19.50 -7.37 -0.25
CA CYS A 253 -18.87 -6.10 0.10
C CYS A 253 -17.81 -6.29 1.18
N ILE A 254 -16.75 -5.51 1.09
CA ILE A 254 -15.69 -5.40 2.09
C ILE A 254 -15.69 -3.99 2.70
N SER A 255 -14.91 -3.77 3.74
CA SER A 255 -14.66 -2.42 4.24
C SER A 255 -13.37 -1.85 3.62
N TYR A 256 -13.48 -0.64 3.06
CA TYR A 256 -12.32 0.14 2.62
C TYR A 256 -11.70 0.95 3.77
N LEU A 257 -12.41 1.04 4.88
CA LEU A 257 -11.98 1.74 6.09
C LEU A 257 -11.16 0.80 6.97
N ASP A 258 -10.14 1.36 7.62
CA ASP A 258 -9.38 0.66 8.66
C ASP A 258 -10.25 0.39 9.90
N CYS A 259 -9.84 -0.55 10.74
CA CYS A 259 -10.59 -0.93 11.92
C CYS A 259 -10.91 0.25 12.84
N CYS A 260 -9.99 1.20 12.99
CA CYS A 260 -10.19 2.42 13.78
C CYS A 260 -11.12 3.45 13.13
N GLN A 261 -11.31 3.38 11.82
CA GLN A 261 -12.16 4.30 11.06
C GLN A 261 -13.61 3.83 10.95
N ARG A 262 -13.87 2.52 11.10
CA ARG A 262 -15.22 1.93 10.95
C ARG A 262 -16.23 2.47 11.94
N ASP A 263 -15.79 2.79 13.17
CA ASP A 263 -16.63 3.26 14.26
C ASP A 263 -16.78 4.77 14.30
N ARG A 264 -16.13 5.49 13.40
CA ARG A 264 -16.27 6.94 13.27
C ARG A 264 -17.68 7.34 12.82
N SER A 265 -18.00 8.62 12.99
CA SER A 265 -19.27 9.20 12.53
C SER A 265 -19.49 8.98 11.03
N ARG A 266 -20.74 9.02 10.61
CA ARG A 266 -21.12 8.97 9.19
C ARG A 266 -20.39 10.04 8.38
N HIS A 267 -20.31 11.27 8.88
CA HIS A 267 -19.60 12.36 8.24
C HIS A 267 -18.11 12.03 8.04
N SER A 268 -17.43 11.55 9.07
CA SER A 268 -16.01 11.19 9.03
C SER A 268 -15.74 10.05 8.04
N ARG A 269 -16.57 9.01 8.07
CA ARG A 269 -16.47 7.90 7.11
C ARG A 269 -16.68 8.36 5.66
N HIS A 270 -17.69 9.20 5.42
CA HIS A 270 -17.96 9.75 4.09
C HIS A 270 -16.82 10.63 3.58
N LYS A 271 -16.20 11.42 4.46
CA LYS A 271 -15.03 12.23 4.10
C LYS A 271 -13.87 11.36 3.63
N ILE A 272 -13.51 10.32 4.38
CA ILE A 272 -12.44 9.40 4.03
C ILE A 272 -12.71 8.70 2.70
N LEU A 273 -13.92 8.18 2.51
CA LEU A 273 -14.31 7.46 1.29
C LEU A 273 -14.34 8.38 0.06
N ARG A 274 -14.80 9.63 0.23
CA ARG A 274 -14.80 10.61 -0.86
C ARG A 274 -13.40 11.01 -1.27
N GLU A 275 -12.52 11.27 -0.31
CA GLU A 275 -11.15 11.70 -0.56
C GLU A 275 -10.31 10.61 -1.23
N ASN A 276 -10.47 9.35 -0.81
CA ASN A 276 -9.63 8.24 -1.26
C ASN A 276 -10.24 7.42 -2.39
N TYR A 277 -11.57 7.36 -2.49
CA TYR A 277 -12.28 6.48 -3.44
C TYR A 277 -13.34 7.19 -4.30
N LEU A 278 -13.55 8.48 -4.09
CA LEU A 278 -14.42 9.35 -4.91
C LEU A 278 -15.90 8.91 -4.96
N PHE A 279 -16.45 8.38 -3.86
CA PHE A 279 -17.87 8.04 -3.79
C PHE A 279 -18.47 8.37 -2.41
N VAL A 280 -19.80 8.35 -2.35
CA VAL A 280 -20.59 8.50 -1.13
C VAL A 280 -21.24 7.15 -0.81
N CYS A 281 -21.00 6.63 0.40
CA CYS A 281 -21.57 5.36 0.82
C CYS A 281 -23.07 5.48 1.13
N SER A 282 -23.87 4.55 0.60
CA SER A 282 -25.30 4.43 0.84
C SER A 282 -25.67 3.09 1.49
N CYS A 283 -24.76 2.46 2.24
CA CYS A 283 -25.03 1.22 2.95
C CYS A 283 -26.10 1.42 4.04
N SER A 284 -26.60 0.32 4.60
CA SER A 284 -27.65 0.36 5.63
C SER A 284 -27.25 1.18 6.86
N LYS A 285 -26.00 1.11 7.31
CA LYS A 285 -25.48 1.92 8.42
C LYS A 285 -25.52 3.40 8.09
N CYS A 286 -25.02 3.81 6.92
CA CYS A 286 -25.02 5.19 6.50
C CYS A 286 -26.44 5.75 6.30
N THR A 287 -27.35 4.94 5.76
CA THR A 287 -28.76 5.30 5.60
C THR A 287 -29.47 5.47 6.95
N SER A 288 -29.24 4.55 7.90
CA SER A 288 -29.81 4.64 9.24
C SER A 288 -29.31 5.84 10.06
N GLN A 289 -28.12 6.32 9.77
CA GLN A 289 -27.49 7.47 10.43
C GLN A 289 -27.72 8.80 9.70
N ALA A 290 -28.55 8.84 8.68
CA ALA A 290 -28.76 10.03 7.86
C ALA A 290 -29.24 11.27 8.64
N ASP A 291 -30.01 11.04 9.71
CA ASP A 291 -30.57 12.08 10.57
C ASP A 291 -29.73 12.35 11.84
N GLU A 292 -28.62 11.67 12.02
CA GLU A 292 -27.70 11.92 13.13
C GLU A 292 -26.92 13.22 12.90
N PRO A 293 -26.60 13.99 13.97
CA PRO A 293 -25.78 15.18 13.85
C PRO A 293 -24.39 14.79 13.34
N ASP A 294 -23.90 15.54 12.35
CA ASP A 294 -22.56 15.38 11.84
C ASP A 294 -21.54 15.91 12.86
N VAL A 295 -20.73 14.97 13.42
CA VAL A 295 -19.59 15.30 14.26
C VAL A 295 -18.36 15.38 13.37
N THR A 296 -17.64 16.49 13.43
CA THR A 296 -16.39 16.66 12.67
C THR A 296 -15.26 15.91 13.35
N SER A 297 -14.24 15.50 12.59
CA SER A 297 -13.06 14.83 13.15
C SER A 297 -12.34 15.66 14.22
N ASP A 298 -12.43 16.98 14.15
CA ASP A 298 -11.85 17.90 15.13
C ASP A 298 -12.59 17.85 16.48
N GLU A 299 -13.89 17.59 16.47
CA GLU A 299 -14.71 17.42 17.67
C GLU A 299 -14.54 16.04 18.32
N GLU A 300 -14.15 15.02 17.52
CA GLU A 300 -13.83 13.68 18.02
C GLU A 300 -12.48 13.64 18.75
N GLU A 301 -11.50 14.47 18.36
CA GLU A 301 -10.20 14.57 19.01
C GLU A 301 -10.26 15.38 20.33
N ASP A 302 -11.08 16.42 20.40
CA ASP A 302 -11.28 17.22 21.63
C ASP A 302 -12.04 16.48 22.73
N GLY A 303 -12.79 15.45 22.40
CA GLY A 303 -13.53 14.60 23.36
C GLY A 303 -12.66 13.66 24.17
N GLU A 304 -11.43 13.37 23.73
CA GLU A 304 -10.47 12.52 24.45
C GLU A 304 -9.53 13.30 25.37
N ALA A 305 -9.53 14.64 25.33
CA ALA A 305 -8.59 15.50 26.07
C ALA A 305 -9.14 16.04 27.43
N GLU A 306 -10.41 15.81 27.78
CA GLU A 306 -10.97 16.22 29.07
C GLU A 306 -10.93 15.14 30.15
N GLY A 307 -9.75 14.58 30.41
CA GLY A 307 -9.56 13.53 31.41
C GLY A 307 -8.30 13.64 32.27
N GLU A 308 -7.67 14.79 32.38
CA GLU A 308 -6.61 14.97 33.40
C GLU A 308 -6.99 16.05 34.40
N THR A 309 -7.34 15.57 35.56
CA THR A 309 -7.67 16.25 36.80
C THR A 309 -6.54 17.14 37.31
N GLU A 310 -6.93 18.34 37.65
CA GLU A 310 -6.18 19.23 38.55
C GLU A 310 -5.93 18.53 39.90
N ASP A 311 -4.69 18.18 40.18
CA ASP A 311 -4.23 17.98 41.55
C ASP A 311 -3.70 19.29 42.10
N GLU A 312 -4.51 19.97 42.86
CA GLU A 312 -4.11 21.05 43.73
C GLU A 312 -3.04 20.57 44.73
N MET A 313 -1.82 21.03 44.57
CA MET A 313 -0.87 21.01 45.68
C MET A 313 -1.10 22.24 46.53
N THR A 314 -1.73 22.05 47.69
CA THR A 314 -1.73 23.01 48.79
C THR A 314 -0.44 22.88 49.60
N ASP A 315 0.30 23.99 49.70
CA ASP A 315 1.39 24.22 50.61
C ASP A 315 0.97 24.12 52.07
N VAL A 316 1.80 23.48 52.90
CA VAL A 316 2.17 23.93 54.26
C VAL A 316 3.65 23.63 54.50
#